data_2b950394a84a9f4a0f39631eccb908cb
#
_entry.id   2b950394a84a9f4a0f39631eccb908cb
#
_cell.length_a   1.000
_cell.length_b   1.000
_cell.length_c   1.000
_cell.angle_alpha   90.00
_cell.angle_beta   90.00
_cell.angle_gamma   90.00
#
_symmetry.space_group_name_H-M   'P 1'
#
loop_
_entity.id
_entity.type
_entity.pdbx_description
1 polymer ?
#
loop_
_entity_poly.entity_id
_entity_poly.type
_entity_poly.pdbx_seq_one_letter_code
_entity_poly.pdbx_strand_id
1 'polypeptide(L)'
;MSRLRQHISVLLAAVLMLSVSCRKDEAEVIPRSKMAEIYAEMLVTDQWITTTPGIRMIADTSLVYEPILERYGYDTDDYTKSVDFYMNDPERFARILRTSGEIIDKRIAKLQHALKIEEA
;
A
#
# COMPACT_ATOMS: atom_id res chain seq x y z
N MET A 1 28.69 -28.00 -33.68
CA MET A 1 27.90 -26.75 -33.82
C MET A 1 26.43 -26.94 -33.37
N SER A 2 25.74 -28.02 -33.77
CA SER A 2 24.34 -28.23 -33.35
C SER A 2 24.15 -28.49 -31.85
N ARG A 3 25.09 -29.17 -31.20
CA ARG A 3 25.04 -29.42 -29.75
C ARG A 3 25.20 -28.15 -28.92
N LEU A 4 26.05 -27.23 -29.34
CA LEU A 4 26.23 -25.96 -28.65
C LEU A 4 24.96 -25.08 -28.72
N ARG A 5 24.30 -25.04 -29.89
CA ARG A 5 23.01 -24.34 -30.04
C ARG A 5 21.90 -24.96 -29.17
N GLN A 6 21.92 -26.29 -29.04
CA GLN A 6 20.96 -27.02 -28.20
C GLN A 6 21.16 -26.70 -26.72
N HIS A 7 22.42 -26.63 -26.24
CA HIS A 7 22.72 -26.23 -24.86
C HIS A 7 22.37 -24.77 -24.57
N ILE A 8 22.60 -23.87 -25.51
CA ILE A 8 22.23 -22.45 -25.38
C ILE A 8 20.70 -22.30 -25.33
N SER A 9 19.96 -23.04 -26.15
CA SER A 9 18.49 -23.01 -26.13
C SER A 9 17.90 -23.57 -24.83
N VAL A 10 18.50 -24.62 -24.29
CA VAL A 10 18.07 -25.22 -22.98
C VAL A 10 18.40 -24.26 -21.83
N LEU A 11 19.57 -23.60 -21.85
CA LEU A 11 19.97 -22.61 -20.86
C LEU A 11 19.04 -21.38 -20.90
N LEU A 12 18.70 -20.90 -22.10
CA LEU A 12 17.78 -19.76 -22.27
C LEU A 12 16.37 -20.11 -21.80
N ALA A 13 15.89 -21.31 -22.06
CA ALA A 13 14.60 -21.81 -21.58
C ALA A 13 14.59 -21.94 -20.05
N ALA A 14 15.68 -22.41 -19.43
CA ALA A 14 15.82 -22.51 -17.98
C ALA A 14 15.84 -21.14 -17.30
N VAL A 15 16.48 -20.13 -17.88
CA VAL A 15 16.49 -18.75 -17.38
C VAL A 15 15.11 -18.10 -17.48
N LEU A 16 14.35 -18.39 -18.54
CA LEU A 16 12.96 -17.93 -18.71
C LEU A 16 12.01 -18.57 -17.70
N MET A 17 12.23 -19.83 -17.31
CA MET A 17 11.43 -20.51 -16.30
C MET A 17 11.68 -20.00 -14.87
N LEU A 18 12.86 -19.46 -14.59
CA LEU A 18 13.20 -18.86 -13.29
C LEU A 18 12.53 -17.50 -13.07
N SER A 19 12.10 -16.81 -14.13
CA SER A 19 11.44 -15.51 -14.04
C SER A 19 9.92 -15.60 -13.71
N VAL A 20 9.32 -16.78 -13.76
CA VAL A 20 7.89 -17.00 -13.46
C VAL A 20 7.66 -17.38 -11.99
N SER A 21 8.70 -17.54 -11.18
CA SER A 21 8.63 -18.02 -9.80
C SER A 21 8.43 -16.93 -8.73
N CYS A 22 8.08 -15.69 -9.11
CA CYS A 22 7.74 -14.63 -8.15
C CYS A 22 6.24 -14.62 -7.82
N ARG A 23 5.67 -15.75 -7.38
CA ARG A 23 4.41 -15.75 -6.64
C ARG A 23 4.73 -15.50 -5.17
N LYS A 24 4.13 -14.46 -4.64
CA LYS A 24 4.13 -14.13 -3.22
C LYS A 24 3.31 -15.21 -2.50
N ASP A 25 3.96 -16.22 -1.94
CA ASP A 25 3.31 -17.36 -1.27
C ASP A 25 2.97 -17.06 0.20
N GLU A 26 3.57 -16.01 0.80
CA GLU A 26 3.32 -15.60 2.18
C GLU A 26 3.06 -14.11 2.30
N ALA A 27 2.13 -13.76 3.21
CA ALA A 27 1.91 -12.37 3.63
C ALA A 27 3.17 -11.81 4.28
N GLU A 28 3.52 -10.57 3.96
CA GLU A 28 4.68 -9.87 4.52
C GLU A 28 4.26 -8.73 5.44
N VAL A 29 5.15 -8.35 6.36
CA VAL A 29 4.94 -7.18 7.20
C VAL A 29 5.30 -5.93 6.42
N ILE A 30 4.34 -5.02 6.26
CA ILE A 30 4.51 -3.75 5.58
C ILE A 30 5.47 -2.86 6.40
N PRO A 31 6.51 -2.26 5.79
CA PRO A 31 7.41 -1.35 6.50
C PRO A 31 6.68 -0.18 7.15
N ARG A 32 7.15 0.29 8.30
CA ARG A 32 6.49 1.35 9.08
C ARG A 32 6.16 2.60 8.27
N SER A 33 7.08 3.06 7.44
CA SER A 33 6.86 4.24 6.59
C SER A 33 5.72 4.03 5.60
N LYS A 34 5.62 2.87 4.99
CA LYS A 34 4.54 2.52 4.07
C LYS A 34 3.23 2.30 4.81
N MET A 35 3.28 1.68 5.97
CA MET A 35 2.11 1.53 6.83
C MET A 35 1.51 2.89 7.24
N ALA A 36 2.37 3.87 7.55
CA ALA A 36 1.93 5.23 7.86
C ALA A 36 1.30 5.95 6.66
N GLU A 37 1.85 5.78 5.46
CA GLU A 37 1.26 6.32 4.22
C GLU A 37 -0.11 5.69 3.93
N ILE A 38 -0.23 4.37 4.06
CA ILE A 38 -1.47 3.62 3.87
C ILE A 38 -2.53 4.08 4.87
N TYR A 39 -2.19 4.18 6.16
CA TYR A 39 -3.11 4.69 7.17
C TYR A 39 -3.57 6.13 6.90
N ALA A 40 -2.66 6.99 6.44
CA ALA A 40 -3.02 8.35 6.07
C ALA A 40 -4.10 8.36 4.97
N GLU A 41 -3.97 7.53 3.96
CA GLU A 41 -4.98 7.41 2.89
C GLU A 41 -6.29 6.80 3.38
N MET A 42 -6.23 5.79 4.23
CA MET A 42 -7.43 5.20 4.85
C MET A 42 -8.19 6.21 5.70
N LEU A 43 -7.50 6.99 6.52
CA LEU A 43 -8.13 8.02 7.37
C LEU A 43 -8.81 9.12 6.53
N VAL A 44 -8.18 9.57 5.45
CA VAL A 44 -8.80 10.54 4.52
C VAL A 44 -10.02 9.94 3.84
N THR A 45 -9.94 8.68 3.42
CA THR A 45 -11.05 7.96 2.80
C THR A 45 -12.21 7.77 3.75
N ASP A 46 -11.94 7.39 5.01
CA ASP A 46 -12.96 7.26 6.04
C ASP A 46 -13.68 8.59 6.33
N GLN A 47 -12.93 9.67 6.37
CA GLN A 47 -13.52 11.01 6.54
C GLN A 47 -14.45 11.36 5.37
N TRP A 48 -14.02 11.07 4.14
CA TRP A 48 -14.84 11.31 2.95
C TRP A 48 -16.13 10.47 2.98
N ILE A 49 -16.04 9.18 3.31
CA ILE A 49 -17.20 8.29 3.44
C ILE A 49 -18.16 8.79 4.52
N THR A 50 -17.63 9.23 5.65
CA THR A 50 -18.41 9.71 6.79
C THR A 50 -19.16 11.00 6.48
N THR A 51 -18.54 11.88 5.70
CA THR A 51 -19.10 13.22 5.39
C THR A 51 -19.96 13.27 4.13
N THR A 52 -19.93 12.22 3.29
CA THR A 52 -20.68 12.18 2.04
C THR A 52 -21.99 11.39 2.22
N PRO A 53 -23.15 12.07 2.15
CA PRO A 53 -24.45 11.38 2.27
C PRO A 53 -24.62 10.27 1.23
N GLY A 54 -25.12 9.11 1.67
CA GLY A 54 -25.40 7.96 0.81
C GLY A 54 -24.22 7.04 0.51
N ILE A 55 -22.99 7.52 0.60
CA ILE A 55 -21.79 6.68 0.37
C ILE A 55 -21.62 5.63 1.45
N ARG A 56 -21.91 5.97 2.71
CA ARG A 56 -21.80 5.04 3.84
C ARG A 56 -22.60 3.75 3.65
N MET A 57 -23.75 3.82 2.99
CA MET A 57 -24.61 2.65 2.77
C MET A 57 -24.08 1.67 1.72
N ILE A 58 -23.23 2.14 0.81
CA ILE A 58 -22.68 1.35 -0.30
C ILE A 58 -21.17 1.11 -0.15
N ALA A 59 -20.52 1.73 0.84
CA ALA A 59 -19.10 1.52 1.11
C ALA A 59 -18.87 0.15 1.75
N ASP A 60 -18.37 -0.79 0.93
CA ASP A 60 -17.83 -2.06 1.41
C ASP A 60 -16.34 -1.89 1.68
N THR A 61 -15.88 -2.40 2.82
CA THR A 61 -14.47 -2.31 3.25
C THR A 61 -13.51 -2.86 2.20
N SER A 62 -13.84 -3.97 1.55
CA SER A 62 -13.02 -4.56 0.50
C SER A 62 -12.90 -3.65 -0.73
N LEU A 63 -13.99 -3.02 -1.13
CA LEU A 63 -14.00 -2.11 -2.29
C LEU A 63 -13.29 -0.78 -2.02
N VAL A 64 -13.14 -0.40 -0.76
CA VAL A 64 -12.57 0.89 -0.36
C VAL A 64 -11.09 0.80 -0.06
N TYR A 65 -10.68 -0.21 0.68
CA TYR A 65 -9.30 -0.32 1.19
C TYR A 65 -8.38 -1.17 0.31
N GLU A 66 -8.89 -2.21 -0.35
CA GLU A 66 -8.08 -3.02 -1.26
C GLU A 66 -7.38 -2.18 -2.34
N PRO A 67 -8.04 -1.25 -3.04
CA PRO A 67 -7.37 -0.41 -4.02
C PRO A 67 -6.26 0.47 -3.42
N ILE A 68 -6.37 0.86 -2.16
CA ILE A 68 -5.31 1.59 -1.46
C ILE A 68 -4.09 0.68 -1.29
N LEU A 69 -4.28 -0.52 -0.77
CA LEU A 69 -3.21 -1.50 -0.56
C LEU A 69 -2.51 -1.87 -1.87
N GLU A 70 -3.28 -2.14 -2.92
CA GLU A 70 -2.76 -2.50 -4.24
C GLU A 70 -1.83 -1.43 -4.83
N ARG A 71 -2.14 -0.14 -4.64
CA ARG A 71 -1.27 0.97 -5.10
C ARG A 71 0.10 0.95 -4.44
N TYR A 72 0.21 0.41 -3.23
CA TYR A 72 1.47 0.25 -2.52
C TYR A 72 2.13 -1.12 -2.74
N GLY A 73 1.50 -2.00 -3.54
CA GLY A 73 2.01 -3.34 -3.83
C GLY A 73 1.73 -4.37 -2.75
N TYR A 74 0.71 -4.15 -1.93
CA TYR A 74 0.29 -5.04 -0.84
C TYR A 74 -1.14 -5.53 -1.03
N ASP A 75 -1.51 -6.55 -0.28
CA ASP A 75 -2.86 -7.10 -0.22
C ASP A 75 -3.42 -7.09 1.22
N THR A 76 -4.64 -7.57 1.36
CA THR A 76 -5.34 -7.62 2.65
C THR A 76 -4.64 -8.52 3.67
N ASP A 77 -4.00 -9.61 3.23
CA ASP A 77 -3.27 -10.51 4.12
C ASP A 77 -2.01 -9.84 4.66
N ASP A 78 -1.28 -9.09 3.82
CA ASP A 78 -0.15 -8.27 4.25
C ASP A 78 -0.57 -7.23 5.29
N TYR A 79 -1.69 -6.57 5.04
CA TYR A 79 -2.23 -5.57 5.96
C TYR A 79 -2.61 -6.18 7.30
N THR A 80 -3.35 -7.28 7.30
CA THR A 80 -3.76 -7.98 8.52
C THR A 80 -2.57 -8.44 9.34
N LYS A 81 -1.59 -9.07 8.68
CA LYS A 81 -0.34 -9.49 9.33
C LYS A 81 0.43 -8.31 9.92
N SER A 82 0.44 -7.18 9.21
CA SER A 82 1.14 -5.97 9.64
C SER A 82 0.47 -5.33 10.85
N VAL A 83 -0.87 -5.25 10.85
CA VAL A 83 -1.65 -4.76 12.00
C VAL A 83 -1.36 -5.60 13.23
N ASP A 84 -1.44 -6.93 13.13
CA ASP A 84 -1.15 -7.83 14.23
C ASP A 84 0.29 -7.66 14.75
N PHE A 85 1.25 -7.55 13.84
CA PHE A 85 2.65 -7.34 14.19
C PHE A 85 2.89 -6.02 14.95
N TYR A 86 2.31 -4.91 14.47
CA TYR A 86 2.50 -3.60 15.09
C TYR A 86 1.67 -3.42 16.36
N MET A 87 0.50 -4.02 16.46
CA MET A 87 -0.32 -3.97 17.68
C MET A 87 0.30 -4.70 18.87
N ASN A 88 1.24 -5.61 18.65
CA ASN A 88 2.01 -6.24 19.72
C ASN A 88 2.96 -5.27 20.44
N ASP A 89 3.24 -4.12 19.86
CA ASP A 89 4.00 -3.04 20.47
C ASP A 89 3.22 -1.72 20.34
N PRO A 90 2.45 -1.34 21.39
CA PRO A 90 1.60 -0.15 21.37
C PRO A 90 2.34 1.15 21.06
N GLU A 91 3.58 1.29 21.51
CA GLU A 91 4.40 2.48 21.21
C GLU A 91 4.79 2.55 19.73
N ARG A 92 5.13 1.41 19.13
CA ARG A 92 5.45 1.32 17.71
C ARG A 92 4.24 1.66 16.87
N PHE A 93 3.09 1.13 17.22
CA PHE A 93 1.83 1.43 16.56
C PHE A 93 1.45 2.91 16.68
N ALA A 94 1.59 3.49 17.87
CA ALA A 94 1.34 4.92 18.11
C ALA A 94 2.26 5.82 17.26
N ARG A 95 3.52 5.43 17.04
CA ARG A 95 4.43 6.16 16.15
C ARG A 95 3.96 6.12 14.69
N ILE A 96 3.45 4.98 14.22
CA ILE A 96 2.87 4.87 12.87
C ILE A 96 1.69 5.82 12.71
N LEU A 97 0.74 5.83 13.66
CA LEU A 97 -0.41 6.72 13.63
C LEU A 97 -0.02 8.19 13.69
N ARG A 98 0.97 8.54 14.48
CA ARG A 98 1.51 9.91 14.54
C ARG A 98 2.09 10.34 13.19
N THR A 99 2.90 9.49 12.58
CA THR A 99 3.46 9.75 11.25
C THR A 99 2.35 9.89 10.20
N SER A 100 1.29 9.10 10.29
CA SER A 100 0.12 9.26 9.41
C SER A 100 -0.53 10.64 9.55
N GLY A 101 -0.70 11.12 10.78
CA GLY A 101 -1.18 12.47 11.07
C GLY A 101 -0.28 13.56 10.47
N GLU A 102 1.02 13.43 10.61
CA GLU A 102 2.01 14.36 10.03
C GLU A 102 1.95 14.38 8.49
N ILE A 103 1.74 13.24 7.86
CA ILE A 103 1.54 13.13 6.40
C ILE A 103 0.30 13.91 5.97
N ILE A 104 -0.80 13.75 6.69
CA ILE A 104 -2.06 14.47 6.43
C ILE A 104 -1.86 15.97 6.59
N ASP A 105 -1.24 16.41 7.68
CA ASP A 105 -0.98 17.82 7.95
C ASP A 105 -0.13 18.47 6.84
N LYS A 106 0.90 17.77 6.37
CA LYS A 106 1.72 18.25 5.24
C LYS A 106 0.92 18.36 3.95
N ARG A 107 0.03 17.41 3.68
CA ARG A 107 -0.85 17.46 2.49
C ARG A 107 -1.82 18.64 2.57
N ILE A 108 -2.40 18.89 3.74
CA ILE A 108 -3.29 20.04 3.98
C ILE A 108 -2.55 21.34 3.77
N ALA A 109 -1.37 21.52 4.37
CA ALA A 109 -0.55 22.71 4.22
C ALA A 109 -0.19 22.99 2.75
N LYS A 110 0.16 21.93 2.00
CA LYS A 110 0.47 22.03 0.57
C LYS A 110 -0.74 22.50 -0.25
N LEU A 111 -1.92 21.95 0.02
CA LEU A 111 -3.16 22.33 -0.64
C LEU A 111 -3.55 23.77 -0.34
N GLN A 112 -3.46 24.19 0.93
CA GLN A 112 -3.73 25.56 1.33
C GLN A 112 -2.77 26.57 0.66
N HIS A 113 -1.50 26.21 0.51
CA HIS A 113 -0.53 27.03 -0.20
C HIS A 113 -0.89 27.15 -1.68
N ALA A 114 -1.27 26.04 -2.34
CA ALA A 114 -1.69 26.06 -3.74
C ALA A 114 -2.93 26.93 -3.97
N LEU A 115 -3.94 26.84 -3.09
CA LEU A 115 -5.15 27.67 -3.17
C LEU A 115 -4.82 29.17 -3.04
N LYS A 116 -3.92 29.55 -2.15
CA LYS A 116 -3.49 30.97 -2.01
C LYS A 116 -2.79 31.50 -3.25
N ILE A 117 -2.07 30.66 -3.98
CA ILE A 117 -1.42 31.07 -5.24
C ILE A 117 -2.47 31.30 -6.33
N GLU A 118 -3.52 30.50 -6.39
CA GLU A 118 -4.61 30.68 -7.38
C GLU A 118 -5.44 31.93 -7.12
N GLU A 119 -5.61 32.31 -5.86
CA GLU A 119 -6.35 33.52 -5.46
C GLU A 119 -5.54 34.83 -5.62
N ALA A 120 -4.25 34.73 -5.77
CA ALA A 120 -3.35 35.86 -5.93
C ALA A 120 -3.19 36.28 -7.39
#